data_7d1282140c98ab17e5623c028e82fb28
#
_entry.id   7d1282140c98ab17e5623c028e82fb28
#
_cell.length_a   1.000
_cell.length_b   1.000
_cell.length_c   1.000
_cell.angle_alpha   90.00
_cell.angle_beta   90.00
_cell.angle_gamma   90.00
#
_symmetry.space_group_name_H-M   'P 1'
#
loop_
_entity.id
_entity.type
_entity.pdbx_description
1 polymer ?
#
loop_
_entity_poly.entity_id
_entity_poly.type
_entity_poly.pdbx_seq_one_letter_code
_entity_poly.pdbx_strand_id
1 'polypeptide(L)'
;MNLSDEINNLKQQSLKNRKANQKTISILKKLKPFDVDELFHTQHEEVFAQIDCLHCANCCKTTPALISNEDINRISKYLKISTKEFILNYIKKDEDNDWILNKTPCQFLNKDNTCAIYTVRPFACKDYPHTNRKKINQILDITLKNTEICPAVARIINNIERSLVD
;
A
#
# COMPACT_ATOMS: atom_id res chain seq x y z
N MET A 1 10.94 18.89 0.10
CA MET A 1 10.51 18.20 -1.14
C MET A 1 9.00 18.06 -1.05
N ASN A 2 8.25 18.48 -2.08
CA ASN A 2 6.80 18.29 -2.06
C ASN A 2 6.42 16.84 -2.39
N LEU A 3 5.17 16.45 -2.12
CA LEU A 3 4.70 15.07 -2.31
C LEU A 3 4.85 14.58 -3.76
N SER A 4 4.65 15.46 -4.75
CA SER A 4 4.81 15.11 -6.17
C SER A 4 6.26 14.78 -6.50
N ASP A 5 7.22 15.56 -5.99
CA ASP A 5 8.65 15.27 -6.18
C ASP A 5 9.06 13.98 -5.50
N GLU A 6 8.50 13.68 -4.32
CA GLU A 6 8.74 12.41 -3.63
C GLU A 6 8.23 11.22 -4.45
N ILE A 7 7.00 11.31 -4.98
CA ILE A 7 6.43 10.24 -5.81
C ILE A 7 7.28 10.01 -7.06
N ASN A 8 7.68 11.09 -7.76
CA ASN A 8 8.47 11.00 -8.97
C ASN A 8 9.86 10.37 -8.74
N ASN A 9 10.44 10.61 -7.58
CA ASN A 9 11.78 10.10 -7.21
C ASN A 9 11.73 8.82 -6.36
N LEU A 10 10.54 8.39 -5.93
CA LEU A 10 10.36 7.34 -4.94
C LEU A 10 11.11 6.06 -5.28
N LYS A 11 10.94 5.56 -6.51
CA LYS A 11 11.58 4.32 -6.95
C LYS A 11 13.12 4.44 -6.95
N GLN A 12 13.65 5.57 -7.42
CA GLN A 12 15.10 5.80 -7.42
C GLN A 12 15.66 5.92 -6.01
N GLN A 13 14.96 6.64 -5.13
CA GLN A 13 15.34 6.77 -3.71
C GLN A 13 15.29 5.43 -2.99
N SER A 14 14.24 4.64 -3.21
CA SER A 14 14.12 3.31 -2.61
C SER A 14 15.22 2.37 -3.09
N LEU A 15 15.59 2.40 -4.37
CA LEU A 15 16.73 1.65 -4.91
C LEU A 15 18.06 2.10 -4.29
N LYS A 16 18.28 3.42 -4.16
CA LYS A 16 19.45 3.99 -3.50
C LYS A 16 19.58 3.55 -2.04
N ASN A 17 18.45 3.54 -1.32
CA ASN A 17 18.37 3.19 0.09
C ASN A 17 18.16 1.68 0.34
N ARG A 18 18.16 0.86 -0.70
CA ARG A 18 17.77 -0.56 -0.62
C ARG A 18 18.56 -1.32 0.45
N LYS A 19 19.88 -1.12 0.52
CA LYS A 19 20.73 -1.79 1.52
C LYS A 19 20.40 -1.34 2.95
N ALA A 20 20.17 -0.05 3.15
CA ALA A 20 19.78 0.52 4.43
C ALA A 20 18.39 -0.01 4.86
N ASN A 21 17.41 0.03 3.96
CA ASN A 21 16.08 -0.51 4.21
C ASN A 21 16.11 -2.02 4.56
N GLN A 22 16.93 -2.81 3.83
CA GLN A 22 17.09 -4.25 4.12
C GLN A 22 17.72 -4.48 5.49
N LYS A 23 18.72 -3.66 5.87
CA LYS A 23 19.34 -3.72 7.20
C LYS A 23 18.32 -3.41 8.29
N THR A 24 17.54 -2.34 8.13
CA THR A 24 16.47 -1.96 9.06
C THR A 24 15.46 -3.09 9.22
N ILE A 25 14.96 -3.66 8.13
CA ILE A 25 14.05 -4.82 8.18
C ILE A 25 14.69 -6.01 8.90
N SER A 26 15.97 -6.27 8.67
CA SER A 26 16.69 -7.37 9.34
C SER A 26 16.81 -7.17 10.86
N ILE A 27 16.97 -5.92 11.31
CA ILE A 27 16.95 -5.56 12.73
C ILE A 27 15.54 -5.77 13.30
N LEU A 28 14.52 -5.24 12.64
CA LEU A 28 13.12 -5.35 13.06
C LEU A 28 12.66 -6.81 13.21
N LYS A 29 13.12 -7.70 12.33
CA LYS A 29 12.83 -9.15 12.42
C LYS A 29 13.36 -9.81 13.70
N LYS A 30 14.33 -9.20 14.37
CA LYS A 30 14.94 -9.71 15.62
C LYS A 30 14.29 -9.13 16.88
N LEU A 31 13.49 -8.07 16.75
CA LEU A 31 12.78 -7.45 17.86
C LEU A 31 11.53 -8.26 18.23
N LYS A 32 11.02 -8.02 19.44
CA LYS A 32 9.73 -8.58 19.85
C LYS A 32 8.60 -8.01 18.99
N PRO A 33 7.60 -8.82 18.59
CA PRO A 33 6.49 -8.35 17.76
C PRO A 33 5.78 -7.10 18.29
N PHE A 34 5.63 -7.00 19.61
CA PHE A 34 5.02 -5.84 20.26
C PHE A 34 5.84 -4.56 20.03
N ASP A 35 7.15 -4.62 20.19
CA ASP A 35 8.04 -3.46 20.01
C ASP A 35 8.02 -2.99 18.53
N VAL A 36 7.93 -3.92 17.60
CA VAL A 36 7.81 -3.61 16.16
C VAL A 36 6.48 -2.93 15.87
N ASP A 37 5.37 -3.44 16.43
CA ASP A 37 4.05 -2.82 16.27
C ASP A 37 4.05 -1.37 16.80
N GLU A 38 4.61 -1.13 18.00
CA GLU A 38 4.70 0.21 18.60
C GLU A 38 5.50 1.19 17.73
N LEU A 39 6.67 0.76 17.22
CA LEU A 39 7.49 1.59 16.32
C LEU A 39 6.70 1.98 15.06
N PHE A 40 6.03 1.01 14.45
CA PHE A 40 5.25 1.27 13.24
C PHE A 40 4.01 2.12 13.49
N HIS A 41 3.28 1.86 14.56
CA HIS A 41 2.07 2.64 14.88
C HIS A 41 2.41 4.10 15.16
N THR A 42 3.46 4.37 15.95
CA THR A 42 3.94 5.74 16.20
C THR A 42 4.29 6.45 14.89
N GLN A 43 5.09 5.81 14.05
CA GLN A 43 5.50 6.41 12.78
C GLN A 43 4.36 6.51 11.77
N HIS A 44 3.39 5.58 11.79
CA HIS A 44 2.20 5.66 10.98
C HIS A 44 1.40 6.93 11.27
N GLU A 45 1.08 7.18 12.54
CA GLU A 45 0.33 8.38 12.95
C GLU A 45 1.06 9.68 12.54
N GLU A 46 2.36 9.77 12.80
CA GLU A 46 3.17 10.95 12.46
C GLU A 46 3.20 11.22 10.94
N VAL A 47 3.41 10.18 10.14
CA VAL A 47 3.55 10.32 8.68
C VAL A 47 2.22 10.56 8.01
N PHE A 48 1.16 9.85 8.41
CA PHE A 48 -0.17 10.04 7.81
C PHE A 48 -0.88 11.32 8.26
N ALA A 49 -0.41 11.97 9.31
CA ALA A 49 -0.81 13.35 9.61
C ALA A 49 -0.33 14.36 8.53
N GLN A 50 0.66 14.00 7.72
CA GLN A 50 1.27 14.86 6.69
C GLN A 50 0.99 14.39 5.25
N ILE A 51 0.60 13.14 5.06
CA ILE A 51 0.35 12.54 3.73
C ILE A 51 -1.11 12.11 3.62
N ASP A 52 -1.83 12.70 2.67
CA ASP A 52 -3.16 12.27 2.28
C ASP A 52 -3.08 11.31 1.08
N CYS A 53 -3.60 10.09 1.28
CA CYS A 53 -3.66 9.07 0.24
C CYS A 53 -4.46 9.49 -0.99
N LEU A 54 -5.53 10.29 -0.81
CA LEU A 54 -6.35 10.78 -1.93
C LEU A 54 -5.61 11.81 -2.79
N HIS A 55 -4.70 12.58 -2.20
CA HIS A 55 -3.82 13.46 -2.98
C HIS A 55 -2.67 12.70 -3.66
N CYS A 56 -2.19 11.62 -3.04
CA CYS A 56 -1.08 10.82 -3.55
C CYS A 56 -1.50 9.89 -4.70
N ALA A 57 -2.44 8.98 -4.43
CA ALA A 57 -2.96 7.93 -5.32
C ALA A 57 -1.89 7.09 -6.05
N ASN A 58 -0.62 7.06 -5.59
CA ASN A 58 0.45 6.38 -6.32
C ASN A 58 0.22 4.87 -6.43
N CYS A 59 -0.26 4.23 -5.37
CA CYS A 59 -0.62 2.80 -5.42
C CYS A 59 -1.71 2.51 -6.46
N CYS A 60 -2.72 3.39 -6.61
CA CYS A 60 -3.76 3.27 -7.63
C CYS A 60 -3.22 3.44 -9.06
N LYS A 61 -2.11 4.16 -9.22
CA LYS A 61 -1.47 4.41 -10.52
C LYS A 61 -0.49 3.30 -10.93
N THR A 62 0.03 2.54 -9.97
CA THR A 62 1.18 1.66 -10.20
C THR A 62 0.95 0.19 -9.86
N THR A 63 -0.05 -0.12 -9.01
CA THR A 63 -0.23 -1.47 -8.47
C THR A 63 -1.68 -1.92 -8.59
N PRO A 64 -1.96 -3.07 -9.24
CA PRO A 64 -3.31 -3.62 -9.27
C PRO A 64 -3.70 -4.13 -7.88
N ALA A 65 -4.93 -3.85 -7.46
CA ALA A 65 -5.44 -4.32 -6.18
C ALA A 65 -5.89 -5.78 -6.23
N LEU A 66 -5.60 -6.54 -5.18
CA LEU A 66 -6.21 -7.85 -4.93
C LEU A 66 -7.71 -7.70 -4.68
N ILE A 67 -8.48 -8.66 -5.17
CA ILE A 67 -9.94 -8.70 -5.09
C ILE A 67 -10.40 -10.01 -4.45
N SER A 68 -11.06 -9.92 -3.32
CA SER A 68 -11.68 -11.07 -2.67
C SER A 68 -13.05 -11.40 -3.26
N ASN A 69 -13.61 -12.57 -2.94
CA ASN A 69 -14.98 -12.93 -3.34
C ASN A 69 -16.02 -11.96 -2.73
N GLU A 70 -15.77 -11.50 -1.51
CA GLU A 70 -16.61 -10.49 -0.85
C GLU A 70 -16.53 -9.15 -1.57
N ASP A 71 -15.35 -8.77 -2.06
CA ASP A 71 -15.17 -7.57 -2.88
C ASP A 71 -15.95 -7.66 -4.19
N ILE A 72 -15.88 -8.81 -4.89
CA ILE A 72 -16.65 -9.04 -6.13
C ILE A 72 -18.12 -8.78 -5.88
N ASN A 73 -18.69 -9.39 -4.85
CA ASN A 73 -20.11 -9.24 -4.53
C ASN A 73 -20.48 -7.79 -4.16
N ARG A 74 -19.67 -7.14 -3.33
CA ARG A 74 -19.93 -5.80 -2.83
C ARG A 74 -19.82 -4.76 -3.95
N ILE A 75 -18.76 -4.84 -4.75
CA ILE A 75 -18.50 -3.88 -5.82
C ILE A 75 -19.48 -4.06 -6.98
N SER A 76 -19.78 -5.30 -7.39
CA SER A 76 -20.78 -5.57 -8.43
C SER A 76 -22.14 -4.98 -8.07
N LYS A 77 -22.58 -5.18 -6.82
CA LYS A 77 -23.84 -4.61 -6.32
C LYS A 77 -23.84 -3.08 -6.36
N TYR A 78 -22.73 -2.45 -5.98
CA TYR A 78 -22.58 -1.00 -6.05
C TYR A 78 -22.63 -0.47 -7.48
N LEU A 79 -21.99 -1.17 -8.41
CA LEU A 79 -21.98 -0.83 -9.84
C LEU A 79 -23.28 -1.21 -10.57
N LYS A 80 -24.20 -1.91 -9.88
CA LYS A 80 -25.47 -2.42 -10.45
C LYS A 80 -25.28 -3.35 -11.65
N ILE A 81 -24.25 -4.20 -11.59
CA ILE A 81 -23.93 -5.22 -12.59
C ILE A 81 -23.90 -6.61 -11.93
N SER A 82 -23.95 -7.67 -12.72
CA SER A 82 -23.80 -9.03 -12.21
C SER A 82 -22.35 -9.31 -11.80
N THR A 83 -22.13 -10.25 -10.87
CA THR A 83 -20.78 -10.71 -10.49
C THR A 83 -20.04 -11.29 -11.69
N LYS A 84 -20.74 -11.99 -12.60
CA LYS A 84 -20.17 -12.52 -13.83
C LYS A 84 -19.64 -11.42 -14.75
N GLU A 85 -20.41 -10.35 -14.90
CA GLU A 85 -20.01 -9.17 -15.68
C GLU A 85 -18.83 -8.43 -15.05
N PHE A 86 -18.81 -8.32 -13.72
CA PHE A 86 -17.67 -7.74 -13.00
C PHE A 86 -16.42 -8.56 -13.22
N ILE A 87 -16.47 -9.89 -13.08
CA ILE A 87 -15.34 -10.78 -13.31
C ILE A 87 -14.81 -10.63 -14.74
N LEU A 88 -15.70 -10.61 -15.71
CA LEU A 88 -15.30 -10.53 -17.12
C LEU A 88 -14.61 -9.20 -17.48
N ASN A 89 -15.12 -8.08 -16.96
CA ASN A 89 -14.74 -6.74 -17.41
C ASN A 89 -13.69 -6.05 -16.53
N TYR A 90 -13.59 -6.40 -15.23
CA TYR A 90 -12.84 -5.62 -14.26
C TYR A 90 -11.68 -6.34 -13.60
N ILE A 91 -11.66 -7.68 -13.61
CA ILE A 91 -10.62 -8.44 -12.93
C ILE A 91 -10.00 -9.50 -13.84
N LYS A 92 -8.83 -9.99 -13.43
CA LYS A 92 -8.10 -11.09 -14.07
C LYS A 92 -7.37 -11.90 -13.00
N LYS A 93 -6.93 -13.11 -13.38
CA LYS A 93 -6.00 -13.88 -12.55
C LYS A 93 -4.57 -13.40 -12.78
N ASP A 94 -3.81 -13.32 -11.69
CA ASP A 94 -2.36 -13.11 -11.73
C ASP A 94 -1.58 -14.44 -11.77
N GLU A 95 -0.27 -14.37 -11.62
CA GLU A 95 0.62 -15.54 -11.65
C GLU A 95 0.41 -16.49 -10.47
N ASP A 96 -0.05 -15.97 -9.33
CA ASP A 96 -0.37 -16.75 -8.12
C ASP A 96 -1.82 -17.27 -8.11
N ASN A 97 -2.54 -17.07 -9.23
CA ASN A 97 -3.96 -17.40 -9.39
C ASN A 97 -4.90 -16.62 -8.46
N ASP A 98 -4.48 -15.44 -8.02
CA ASP A 98 -5.30 -14.50 -7.28
C ASP A 98 -6.08 -13.56 -8.20
N TRP A 99 -7.30 -13.14 -7.78
CA TRP A 99 -8.03 -12.12 -8.51
C TRP A 99 -7.43 -10.75 -8.24
N ILE A 100 -7.09 -10.04 -9.32
CA ILE A 100 -6.62 -8.65 -9.28
C ILE A 100 -7.41 -7.78 -10.26
N LEU A 101 -7.46 -6.46 -10.02
CA LEU A 101 -7.96 -5.53 -11.03
C LEU A 101 -7.14 -5.66 -12.32
N ASN A 102 -7.83 -5.64 -13.47
CA ASN A 102 -7.20 -5.95 -14.76
C ASN A 102 -6.51 -4.76 -15.43
N LYS A 103 -6.60 -3.54 -14.86
CA LYS A 103 -5.99 -2.32 -15.41
C LYS A 103 -5.10 -1.62 -14.40
N THR A 104 -3.98 -1.08 -14.90
CA THR A 104 -3.08 -0.16 -14.20
C THR A 104 -2.73 0.98 -15.17
N PRO A 105 -3.02 2.23 -14.85
CA PRO A 105 -3.69 2.73 -13.64
C PRO A 105 -5.08 2.14 -13.39
N CYS A 106 -5.49 2.12 -12.12
CA CYS A 106 -6.78 1.58 -11.69
C CYS A 106 -7.94 2.23 -12.45
N GLN A 107 -8.86 1.42 -12.98
CA GLN A 107 -10.01 1.90 -13.75
C GLN A 107 -11.04 2.68 -12.93
N PHE A 108 -10.95 2.64 -11.61
CA PHE A 108 -11.79 3.41 -10.69
C PHE A 108 -11.11 4.69 -10.19
N LEU A 109 -9.90 4.99 -10.66
CA LEU A 109 -9.17 6.21 -10.33
C LEU A 109 -9.67 7.36 -11.21
N ASN A 110 -10.20 8.40 -10.59
CA ASN A 110 -10.60 9.63 -11.25
C ASN A 110 -9.38 10.52 -11.56
N LYS A 111 -9.56 11.51 -12.44
CA LYS A 111 -8.51 12.46 -12.84
C LYS A 111 -7.97 13.31 -11.68
N ASP A 112 -8.79 13.53 -10.67
CA ASP A 112 -8.45 14.27 -9.44
C ASP A 112 -7.84 13.40 -8.33
N ASN A 113 -7.43 12.17 -8.66
CA ASN A 113 -6.90 11.15 -7.74
C ASN A 113 -7.94 10.55 -6.77
N THR A 114 -9.20 10.90 -6.85
CA THR A 114 -10.25 10.26 -6.04
C THR A 114 -10.63 8.89 -6.60
N CYS A 115 -11.24 8.05 -5.77
CA CYS A 115 -11.69 6.71 -6.15
C CYS A 115 -13.21 6.70 -6.37
N ALA A 116 -13.66 6.32 -7.58
CA ALA A 116 -15.08 6.24 -7.92
C ALA A 116 -15.88 5.22 -7.08
N ILE A 117 -15.20 4.23 -6.50
CA ILE A 117 -15.81 3.20 -5.63
C ILE A 117 -15.29 3.28 -4.20
N TYR A 118 -14.88 4.47 -3.71
CA TYR A 118 -14.18 4.63 -2.44
C TYR A 118 -14.88 3.97 -1.26
N THR A 119 -16.20 4.09 -1.15
CA THR A 119 -17.01 3.51 -0.05
C THR A 119 -17.05 1.98 -0.08
N VAL A 120 -16.90 1.39 -1.25
CA VAL A 120 -16.91 -0.06 -1.48
C VAL A 120 -15.59 -0.59 -2.04
N ARG A 121 -14.51 0.20 -1.91
CA ARG A 121 -13.19 -0.18 -2.42
C ARG A 121 -12.74 -1.54 -1.89
N PRO A 122 -11.90 -2.27 -2.63
CA PRO A 122 -11.36 -3.56 -2.19
C PRO A 122 -10.75 -3.49 -0.78
N PHE A 123 -10.86 -4.56 -0.01
CA PHE A 123 -10.24 -4.65 1.31
C PHE A 123 -8.73 -4.41 1.22
N ALA A 124 -8.07 -4.94 0.18
CA ALA A 124 -6.65 -4.67 -0.05
C ALA A 124 -6.34 -3.18 -0.18
N CYS A 125 -7.19 -2.39 -0.83
CA CYS A 125 -7.03 -0.94 -0.92
C CYS A 125 -7.31 -0.22 0.41
N LYS A 126 -8.28 -0.74 1.19
CA LYS A 126 -8.64 -0.15 2.48
C LYS A 126 -7.53 -0.32 3.51
N ASP A 127 -6.89 -1.48 3.53
CA ASP A 127 -5.88 -1.84 4.52
C ASP A 127 -4.46 -1.41 4.10
N TYR A 128 -4.25 -1.11 2.81
CA TYR A 128 -2.96 -0.63 2.31
C TYR A 128 -2.59 0.72 2.94
N PRO A 129 -1.34 0.94 3.35
CA PRO A 129 -0.17 0.08 3.16
C PRO A 129 0.15 -0.87 4.33
N HIS A 130 -0.81 -1.19 5.18
CA HIS A 130 -0.73 -2.14 6.30
C HIS A 130 0.20 -1.74 7.45
N THR A 131 0.63 -0.48 7.54
CA THR A 131 1.62 -0.03 8.53
C THR A 131 1.06 0.21 9.93
N ASN A 132 -0.27 0.18 10.10
CA ASN A 132 -0.95 0.27 11.40
C ASN A 132 -1.57 -1.05 11.87
N ARG A 133 -1.25 -2.17 11.20
CA ARG A 133 -1.78 -3.47 11.60
C ARG A 133 -1.05 -4.02 12.82
N LYS A 134 -1.73 -4.90 13.57
CA LYS A 134 -1.10 -5.73 14.60
C LYS A 134 -0.26 -6.83 13.94
N LYS A 135 0.83 -7.25 14.61
CA LYS A 135 1.76 -8.28 14.13
C LYS A 135 2.37 -7.94 12.77
N ILE A 136 2.76 -6.68 12.60
CA ILE A 136 3.37 -6.20 11.35
C ILE A 136 4.68 -6.93 11.04
N ASN A 137 5.35 -7.49 12.06
CA ASN A 137 6.53 -8.33 11.90
C ASN A 137 6.32 -9.49 10.91
N GLN A 138 5.08 -9.95 10.70
CA GLN A 138 4.75 -11.03 9.74
C GLN A 138 4.82 -10.59 8.29
N ILE A 139 4.79 -9.28 8.02
CA ILE A 139 4.75 -8.73 6.65
C ILE A 139 5.90 -7.77 6.34
N LEU A 140 6.99 -7.81 7.09
CA LEU A 140 8.13 -6.91 6.89
C LEU A 140 8.75 -7.01 5.49
N ASP A 141 8.71 -8.17 4.85
CA ASP A 141 9.19 -8.33 3.47
C ASP A 141 8.27 -7.64 2.45
N ILE A 142 6.95 -7.66 2.70
CA ILE A 142 5.97 -6.89 1.91
C ILE A 142 6.15 -5.39 2.18
N THR A 143 6.36 -5.01 3.43
CA THR A 143 6.63 -3.61 3.82
C THR A 143 7.87 -3.08 3.10
N LEU A 144 8.93 -3.88 3.00
CA LEU A 144 10.12 -3.51 2.24
C LEU A 144 9.79 -3.21 0.76
N LYS A 145 9.04 -4.09 0.11
CA LYS A 145 8.59 -3.86 -1.28
C LYS A 145 7.74 -2.59 -1.41
N ASN A 146 6.89 -2.32 -0.42
CA ASN A 146 6.03 -1.15 -0.41
C ASN A 146 6.79 0.19 -0.31
N THR A 147 8.07 0.20 0.10
CA THR A 147 8.91 1.41 0.06
C THR A 147 9.10 1.96 -1.37
N GLU A 148 8.94 1.12 -2.39
CA GLU A 148 9.04 1.51 -3.79
C GLU A 148 7.73 2.07 -4.36
N ILE A 149 6.61 1.87 -3.65
CA ILE A 149 5.27 2.18 -4.13
C ILE A 149 4.63 3.30 -3.30
N CYS A 150 4.83 3.27 -1.98
CA CYS A 150 4.17 4.18 -1.05
C CYS A 150 5.19 5.14 -0.40
N PRO A 151 5.08 6.46 -0.66
CA PRO A 151 5.98 7.45 -0.03
C PRO A 151 5.84 7.46 1.50
N ALA A 152 4.64 7.18 2.04
CA ALA A 152 4.45 7.06 3.48
C ALA A 152 5.26 5.89 4.06
N VAL A 153 5.26 4.72 3.43
CA VAL A 153 6.06 3.58 3.87
C VAL A 153 7.54 3.89 3.81
N ALA A 154 8.01 4.55 2.74
CA ALA A 154 9.41 4.96 2.62
C ALA A 154 9.82 5.91 3.75
N ARG A 155 8.98 6.90 4.10
CA ARG A 155 9.22 7.80 5.24
C ARG A 155 9.22 7.05 6.57
N ILE A 156 8.25 6.16 6.81
CA ILE A 156 8.17 5.35 8.03
C ILE A 156 9.45 4.54 8.23
N ILE A 157 9.90 3.81 7.22
CA ILE A 157 11.14 3.01 7.30
C ILE A 157 12.36 3.89 7.56
N ASN A 158 12.48 5.04 6.88
CA ASN A 158 13.58 5.97 7.12
C ASN A 158 13.57 6.55 8.55
N ASN A 159 12.39 6.86 9.09
CA ASN A 159 12.28 7.37 10.46
C ASN A 159 12.65 6.30 11.49
N ILE A 160 12.16 5.07 11.29
CA ILE A 160 12.53 3.93 12.15
C ILE A 160 14.04 3.67 12.07
N GLU A 161 14.65 3.71 10.88
CA GLU A 161 16.10 3.55 10.73
C GLU A 161 16.86 4.55 11.61
N ARG A 162 16.48 5.82 11.58
CA ARG A 162 17.10 6.87 12.39
C ARG A 162 16.97 6.60 13.88
N SER A 163 15.77 6.21 14.33
CA SER A 163 15.51 5.91 15.76
C SER A 163 16.25 4.65 16.28
N LEU A 164 16.74 3.79 15.40
CA LEU A 164 17.51 2.60 15.77
C LEU A 164 19.02 2.87 15.82
N VAL A 165 19.47 4.02 15.33
CA VAL A 165 20.91 4.42 15.28
C VAL A 165 21.27 5.38 16.40
N ASP A 166 20.28 6.11 16.94
CA ASP A 166 20.40 6.98 18.11
C ASP A 166 20.38 6.15 19.43
#